data_ea5ddd440942bdd099673942de5ed422
#
_entry.id   ea5ddd440942bdd099673942de5ed422
#
_cell.length_a   1.000
_cell.length_b   1.000
_cell.length_c   1.000
_cell.angle_alpha   90.00
_cell.angle_beta   90.00
_cell.angle_gamma   90.00
#
_symmetry.space_group_name_H-M   'P 1'
#
loop_
_entity.id
_entity.type
_entity.pdbx_description
1 polymer ?
#
loop_
_entity_poly.entity_id
_entity_poly.type
_entity_poly.pdbx_seq_one_letter_code
_entity_poly.pdbx_strand_id
1 'polypeptide(L)'
;MKRLGAVRIGDVLADWGEHEIEGRLLQSGQVPRGYLDQFVGPRQRLEAIRVILQVRYQIIAAILAANPTEWAAVKISAADLPSIRAMHARPLADYSRSKLQEAGAAGDAVRQLASGPDVTGPVLAVGRNAEGPITIFDGLHRMAAWVAHLNAGREYAVTITVAVTPEIAPQFEMPP
;
A
#
# COMPACT_ATOMS: atom_id res chain seq x y z
N MET A 1 15.70 -2.02 6.19
CA MET A 1 15.07 -1.17 5.14
C MET A 1 16.10 -0.19 4.60
N LYS A 2 16.00 0.15 3.32
CA LYS A 2 16.92 1.11 2.68
C LYS A 2 16.11 2.18 1.96
N ARG A 3 16.20 3.43 2.40
CA ARG A 3 15.61 4.57 1.71
C ARG A 3 16.30 4.79 0.36
N LEU A 4 15.51 4.92 -0.70
CA LEU A 4 16.00 5.17 -2.07
C LEU A 4 15.94 6.66 -2.43
N GLY A 5 14.98 7.40 -1.88
CA GLY A 5 14.80 8.83 -2.13
C GLY A 5 13.41 9.32 -1.75
N ALA A 6 13.22 10.64 -1.83
CA ALA A 6 11.92 11.25 -1.68
C ALA A 6 11.08 11.04 -2.96
N VAL A 7 9.77 10.88 -2.78
CA VAL A 7 8.78 10.76 -3.86
C VAL A 7 7.79 11.92 -3.73
N ARG A 8 7.35 12.48 -4.85
CA ARG A 8 6.34 13.53 -4.82
C ARG A 8 4.97 12.92 -4.54
N ILE A 9 4.24 13.49 -3.59
CA ILE A 9 2.89 13.00 -3.27
C ILE A 9 1.97 12.96 -4.50
N GLY A 10 2.13 13.91 -5.43
CA GLY A 10 1.38 13.91 -6.67
C GLY A 10 1.60 12.66 -7.51
N ASP A 11 2.84 12.20 -7.62
CA ASP A 11 3.18 11.00 -8.38
C ASP A 11 2.64 9.74 -7.68
N VAL A 12 2.72 9.68 -6.35
CA VAL A 12 2.17 8.60 -5.53
C VAL A 12 0.65 8.49 -5.71
N LEU A 13 -0.06 9.61 -5.61
CA LEU A 13 -1.52 9.63 -5.75
C LEU A 13 -1.96 9.34 -7.19
N ALA A 14 -1.20 9.79 -8.19
CA ALA A 14 -1.49 9.49 -9.59
C ALA A 14 -1.36 8.00 -9.86
N ASP A 15 -0.22 7.40 -9.55
CA ASP A 15 0.05 5.98 -9.78
C ASP A 15 -0.93 5.08 -9.04
N TRP A 16 -1.09 5.31 -7.73
CA TRP A 16 -2.01 4.54 -6.92
C TRP A 16 -3.46 4.80 -7.26
N GLY A 17 -3.84 6.08 -7.44
CA GLY A 17 -5.22 6.47 -7.73
C GLY A 17 -5.70 5.96 -9.06
N GLU A 18 -4.88 6.00 -10.10
CA GLU A 18 -5.21 5.41 -11.39
C GLU A 18 -5.42 3.90 -11.27
N HIS A 19 -4.53 3.20 -10.57
CA HIS A 19 -4.66 1.77 -10.33
C HIS A 19 -5.96 1.40 -9.58
N GLU A 20 -6.34 2.15 -8.54
CA GLU A 20 -7.57 1.91 -7.78
C GLU A 20 -8.82 2.28 -8.58
N ILE A 21 -8.81 3.40 -9.28
CA ILE A 21 -9.97 3.87 -10.05
C ILE A 21 -10.22 2.96 -11.25
N GLU A 22 -9.20 2.67 -12.04
CA GLU A 22 -9.32 1.86 -13.25
C GLU A 22 -9.48 0.36 -12.94
N GLY A 23 -8.86 -0.11 -11.86
CA GLY A 23 -8.98 -1.48 -11.43
C GLY A 23 -10.27 -1.72 -10.64
N ARG A 24 -10.26 -1.30 -9.39
CA ARG A 24 -11.27 -1.71 -8.42
C ARG A 24 -12.58 -0.94 -8.51
N LEU A 25 -12.51 0.39 -8.60
CA LEU A 25 -13.72 1.23 -8.57
C LEU A 25 -14.51 1.12 -9.87
N LEU A 26 -13.83 1.04 -11.00
CA LEU A 26 -14.45 0.81 -12.31
C LEU A 26 -15.11 -0.57 -12.38
N GLN A 27 -14.41 -1.63 -11.95
CA GLN A 27 -14.94 -3.00 -11.97
C GLN A 27 -16.15 -3.18 -11.04
N SER A 28 -16.20 -2.45 -9.92
CA SER A 28 -17.34 -2.46 -9.00
C SER A 28 -18.50 -1.55 -9.43
N GLY A 29 -18.37 -0.84 -10.54
CA GLY A 29 -19.37 0.12 -11.03
C GLY A 29 -19.50 1.40 -10.19
N GLN A 30 -18.58 1.65 -9.29
CA GLN A 30 -18.60 2.85 -8.42
C GLN A 30 -18.12 4.12 -9.14
N VAL A 31 -17.36 3.96 -10.21
CA VAL A 31 -16.90 5.03 -11.08
C VAL A 31 -17.17 4.61 -12.53
N PRO A 32 -17.71 5.49 -13.39
CA PRO A 32 -17.95 5.16 -14.79
C PRO A 32 -16.63 4.98 -15.56
N ARG A 33 -16.67 4.15 -16.61
CA ARG A 33 -15.54 3.98 -17.51
C ARG A 33 -15.13 5.33 -18.11
N GLY A 34 -13.84 5.61 -18.17
CA GLY A 34 -13.33 6.89 -18.67
C GLY A 34 -13.58 8.09 -17.74
N TYR A 35 -13.88 7.84 -16.47
CA TYR A 35 -14.12 8.92 -15.51
C TYR A 35 -12.95 9.93 -15.47
N LEU A 36 -11.72 9.46 -15.50
CA LEU A 36 -10.55 10.34 -15.46
C LEU A 36 -10.32 11.09 -16.78
N ASP A 37 -10.86 10.61 -17.90
CA ASP A 37 -10.67 11.22 -19.22
C ASP A 37 -11.39 12.57 -19.38
N GLN A 38 -12.40 12.83 -18.54
CA GLN A 38 -13.07 14.13 -18.50
C GLN A 38 -12.21 15.27 -17.92
N PHE A 39 -11.09 14.94 -17.27
CA PHE A 39 -10.17 15.91 -16.68
C PHE A 39 -8.99 16.13 -17.61
N VAL A 40 -8.99 17.29 -18.30
CA VAL A 40 -8.08 17.57 -19.42
C VAL A 40 -6.63 17.86 -18.99
N GLY A 41 -6.42 18.29 -17.75
CA GLY A 41 -5.09 18.67 -17.27
C GLY A 41 -4.58 17.74 -16.17
N PRO A 42 -3.24 17.50 -16.10
CA PRO A 42 -2.67 16.65 -15.04
C PRO A 42 -3.04 17.08 -13.63
N ARG A 43 -3.14 18.40 -13.40
CA ARG A 43 -3.53 18.95 -12.11
C ARG A 43 -5.00 18.67 -11.77
N GLN A 44 -5.90 18.81 -12.74
CA GLN A 44 -7.32 18.52 -12.54
C GLN A 44 -7.55 17.02 -12.31
N ARG A 45 -6.87 16.18 -13.08
CA ARG A 45 -6.91 14.72 -12.93
C ARG A 45 -6.42 14.30 -11.55
N LEU A 46 -5.31 14.85 -11.08
CA LEU A 46 -4.78 14.58 -9.75
C LEU A 46 -5.74 14.99 -8.63
N GLU A 47 -6.38 16.15 -8.74
CA GLU A 47 -7.36 16.61 -7.75
C GLU A 47 -8.62 15.72 -7.75
N ALA A 48 -9.09 15.28 -8.91
CA ALA A 48 -10.20 14.33 -9.01
C ALA A 48 -9.86 12.99 -8.35
N ILE A 49 -8.66 12.46 -8.58
CA ILE A 49 -8.15 11.26 -7.91
C ILE A 49 -8.15 11.46 -6.40
N ARG A 50 -7.57 12.56 -5.93
CA ARG A 50 -7.48 12.89 -4.50
C ARG A 50 -8.86 12.93 -3.83
N VAL A 51 -9.84 13.59 -4.45
CA VAL A 51 -11.21 13.67 -3.92
C VAL A 51 -11.85 12.29 -3.81
N ILE A 52 -11.75 11.48 -4.85
CA ILE A 52 -12.30 10.12 -4.84
C ILE A 52 -11.64 9.28 -3.74
N LEU A 53 -10.32 9.32 -3.63
CA LEU A 53 -9.59 8.54 -2.64
C LEU A 53 -9.92 8.99 -1.21
N GLN A 54 -10.03 10.28 -0.96
CA GLN A 54 -10.43 10.80 0.37
C GLN A 54 -11.84 10.39 0.77
N VAL A 55 -12.79 10.41 -0.16
CA VAL A 55 -14.18 10.03 0.10
C VAL A 55 -14.34 8.53 0.31
N ARG A 56 -13.61 7.71 -0.46
CA ARG A 56 -13.74 6.26 -0.46
C ARG A 56 -12.87 5.56 0.58
N TYR A 57 -11.74 6.14 0.93
CA TYR A 57 -10.74 5.54 1.81
C TYR A 57 -10.43 6.46 2.98
N GLN A 58 -11.17 6.31 4.08
CA GLN A 58 -10.97 7.09 5.32
C GLN A 58 -9.52 7.07 5.82
N ILE A 59 -8.85 5.95 5.59
CA ILE A 59 -7.45 5.77 5.95
C ILE A 59 -6.52 6.75 5.21
N ILE A 60 -6.80 7.00 3.92
CA ILE A 60 -6.03 7.96 3.12
C ILE A 60 -6.31 9.37 3.61
N ALA A 61 -7.57 9.69 3.89
CA ALA A 61 -7.94 10.98 4.47
C ALA A 61 -7.20 11.22 5.79
N ALA A 62 -7.09 10.20 6.66
CA ALA A 62 -6.36 10.28 7.91
C ALA A 62 -4.85 10.51 7.70
N ILE A 63 -4.22 9.78 6.76
CA ILE A 63 -2.80 9.95 6.45
C ILE A 63 -2.52 11.33 5.85
N LEU A 64 -3.36 11.80 4.93
CA LEU A 64 -3.21 13.13 4.34
C LEU A 64 -3.46 14.24 5.38
N ALA A 65 -4.41 14.04 6.30
CA ALA A 65 -4.68 14.97 7.40
C ALA A 65 -3.53 15.03 8.42
N ALA A 66 -2.81 13.92 8.62
CA ALA A 66 -1.60 13.89 9.44
C ALA A 66 -0.42 14.66 8.82
N ASN A 67 -0.60 15.20 7.60
CA ASN A 67 0.37 16.03 6.89
C ASN A 67 1.77 15.41 6.89
N PRO A 68 1.99 14.31 6.15
CA PRO A 68 3.27 13.63 6.10
C PRO A 68 4.40 14.60 5.80
N THR A 69 5.49 14.53 6.54
CA THR A 69 6.66 15.38 6.34
C THR A 69 7.37 15.05 5.03
N GLU A 70 7.26 13.80 4.60
CA GLU A 70 7.74 13.35 3.30
C GLU A 70 7.01 12.06 2.87
N TRP A 71 7.14 11.76 1.58
CA TRP A 71 6.90 10.44 1.01
C TRP A 71 8.22 9.89 0.49
N ALA A 72 8.57 8.68 0.87
CA ALA A 72 9.85 8.08 0.51
C ALA A 72 9.68 6.74 -0.17
N ALA A 73 10.44 6.50 -1.24
CA ALA A 73 10.62 5.16 -1.78
C ALA A 73 11.61 4.40 -0.91
N VAL A 74 11.22 3.20 -0.47
CA VAL A 74 12.00 2.37 0.43
C VAL A 74 12.10 0.95 -0.13
N LYS A 75 13.33 0.44 -0.22
CA LYS A 75 13.59 -0.95 -0.55
C LYS A 75 13.60 -1.79 0.72
N ILE A 76 12.79 -2.83 0.73
CA ILE A 76 12.69 -3.79 1.84
C ILE A 76 13.14 -5.18 1.39
N SER A 77 13.67 -5.94 2.32
CA SER A 77 14.17 -7.30 2.14
C SER A 77 13.61 -8.24 3.21
N ALA A 78 13.91 -9.52 3.14
CA ALA A 78 13.50 -10.51 4.14
C ALA A 78 13.92 -10.11 5.56
N ALA A 79 15.09 -9.52 5.73
CA ALA A 79 15.61 -9.08 7.03
C ALA A 79 14.76 -7.98 7.70
N ASP A 80 13.96 -7.25 6.92
CA ASP A 80 13.11 -6.17 7.41
C ASP A 80 11.73 -6.65 7.90
N LEU A 81 11.35 -7.89 7.58
CA LEU A 81 10.03 -8.44 7.86
C LEU A 81 9.58 -8.28 9.33
N PRO A 82 10.43 -8.43 10.36
CA PRO A 82 10.03 -8.22 11.75
C PRO A 82 9.54 -6.80 12.06
N SER A 83 9.98 -5.82 11.27
CA SER A 83 9.62 -4.41 11.44
C SER A 83 8.45 -3.95 10.57
N ILE A 84 7.80 -4.89 9.84
CA ILE A 84 6.69 -4.57 8.96
C ILE A 84 5.39 -5.09 9.55
N ARG A 85 4.38 -4.23 9.58
CA ARG A 85 3.04 -4.52 10.09
C ARG A 85 2.00 -4.41 8.98
N ALA A 86 0.98 -5.20 9.09
CA ALA A 86 -0.31 -4.96 8.45
C ALA A 86 -1.14 -4.01 9.33
N MET A 87 -2.30 -3.57 8.82
CA MET A 87 -3.22 -2.75 9.60
C MET A 87 -3.54 -3.36 10.97
N HIS A 88 -3.88 -2.51 11.95
CA HIS A 88 -4.11 -2.88 13.34
C HIS A 88 -2.87 -3.49 14.02
N ALA A 89 -1.70 -2.99 13.66
CA ALA A 89 -0.38 -3.38 14.22
C ALA A 89 -0.05 -4.87 14.14
N ARG A 90 -0.79 -5.63 13.34
CA ARG A 90 -0.57 -7.07 13.18
C ARG A 90 0.75 -7.34 12.45
N PRO A 91 1.63 -8.25 12.93
CA PRO A 91 2.82 -8.64 12.17
C PRO A 91 2.46 -9.10 10.75
N LEU A 92 3.20 -8.61 9.75
CA LEU A 92 2.90 -8.95 8.35
C LEU A 92 2.97 -10.46 8.08
N ALA A 93 3.89 -11.17 8.74
CA ALA A 93 4.00 -12.62 8.63
C ALA A 93 2.72 -13.36 9.10
N ASP A 94 2.11 -12.87 10.21
CA ASP A 94 0.87 -13.45 10.73
C ASP A 94 -0.34 -13.10 9.86
N TYR A 95 -0.35 -11.88 9.32
CA TYR A 95 -1.35 -11.48 8.33
C TYR A 95 -1.29 -12.39 7.09
N SER A 96 -0.10 -12.60 6.53
CA SER A 96 0.10 -13.49 5.39
C SER A 96 -0.38 -14.91 5.65
N ARG A 97 0.02 -15.49 6.78
CA ARG A 97 -0.40 -16.86 7.17
C ARG A 97 -1.91 -16.98 7.26
N SER A 98 -2.56 -16.01 7.90
CA SER A 98 -4.02 -16.00 8.00
C SER A 98 -4.70 -15.88 6.64
N LYS A 99 -4.21 -15.01 5.75
CA LYS A 99 -4.80 -14.82 4.42
C LYS A 99 -4.62 -16.03 3.51
N LEU A 100 -3.51 -16.74 3.60
CA LEU A 100 -3.30 -17.98 2.84
C LEU A 100 -4.29 -19.09 3.26
N GLN A 101 -4.73 -19.09 4.51
CA GLN A 101 -5.69 -20.06 5.06
C GLN A 101 -7.15 -19.60 4.91
N GLU A 102 -7.38 -18.32 4.59
CA GLU A 102 -8.73 -17.76 4.47
C GLU A 102 -9.44 -18.31 3.24
N ALA A 103 -10.69 -18.74 3.41
CA ALA A 103 -11.57 -19.08 2.31
C ALA A 103 -12.17 -17.81 1.66
N GLY A 104 -12.42 -17.88 0.35
CA GLY A 104 -13.05 -16.80 -0.40
C GLY A 104 -12.06 -15.86 -1.09
N ALA A 105 -12.61 -14.81 -1.74
CA ALA A 105 -11.91 -13.99 -2.71
C ALA A 105 -10.59 -13.36 -2.21
N ALA A 106 -10.52 -12.94 -0.94
CA ALA A 106 -9.31 -12.35 -0.39
C ALA A 106 -8.17 -13.38 -0.24
N GLY A 107 -8.48 -14.58 0.27
CA GLY A 107 -7.51 -15.67 0.37
C GLY A 107 -7.10 -16.19 -1.01
N ASP A 108 -8.06 -16.31 -1.95
CA ASP A 108 -7.78 -16.71 -3.32
C ASP A 108 -6.84 -15.74 -4.03
N ALA A 109 -7.05 -14.44 -3.86
CA ALA A 109 -6.19 -13.40 -4.43
C ALA A 109 -4.74 -13.52 -3.90
N VAL A 110 -4.55 -13.77 -2.60
CA VAL A 110 -3.21 -13.97 -2.03
C VAL A 110 -2.57 -15.26 -2.55
N ARG A 111 -3.31 -16.36 -2.61
CA ARG A 111 -2.81 -17.65 -3.16
C ARG A 111 -2.42 -17.53 -4.63
N GLN A 112 -3.23 -16.84 -5.43
CA GLN A 112 -2.93 -16.56 -6.83
C GLN A 112 -1.64 -15.75 -7.00
N LEU A 113 -1.48 -14.67 -6.24
CA LEU A 113 -0.26 -13.88 -6.24
C LEU A 113 0.96 -14.68 -5.76
N ALA A 114 0.78 -15.52 -4.73
CA ALA A 114 1.85 -16.35 -4.16
C ALA A 114 2.30 -17.49 -5.09
N SER A 115 1.45 -17.94 -6.01
CA SER A 115 1.81 -18.93 -7.04
C SER A 115 2.40 -18.29 -8.30
N GLY A 116 2.35 -16.97 -8.42
CA GLY A 116 2.78 -16.19 -9.57
C GLY A 116 4.27 -15.80 -9.53
N PRO A 117 4.67 -14.88 -10.42
CA PRO A 117 6.00 -14.26 -10.45
C PRO A 117 6.22 -13.37 -9.23
N ASP A 118 7.37 -12.69 -9.18
CA ASP A 118 7.68 -11.73 -8.13
C ASP A 118 6.62 -10.63 -8.05
N VAL A 119 6.31 -10.23 -6.82
CA VAL A 119 5.28 -9.24 -6.55
C VAL A 119 5.69 -7.88 -7.12
N THR A 120 4.81 -7.30 -7.91
CA THR A 120 4.96 -5.98 -8.52
C THR A 120 3.74 -5.11 -8.23
N GLY A 121 3.86 -3.80 -8.47
CA GLY A 121 2.79 -2.82 -8.28
C GLY A 121 2.91 -2.04 -6.98
N PRO A 122 2.10 -0.98 -6.83
CA PRO A 122 2.22 -0.05 -5.72
C PRO A 122 1.91 -0.71 -4.38
N VAL A 123 2.73 -0.42 -3.39
CA VAL A 123 2.51 -0.76 -1.98
C VAL A 123 2.73 0.50 -1.17
N LEU A 124 1.74 0.86 -0.36
CA LEU A 124 1.77 2.06 0.45
C LEU A 124 1.82 1.72 1.94
N ALA A 125 2.71 2.41 2.64
CA ALA A 125 2.92 2.25 4.06
C ALA A 125 2.98 3.60 4.78
N VAL A 126 2.85 3.58 6.09
CA VAL A 126 3.05 4.72 6.97
C VAL A 126 4.07 4.36 8.05
N GLY A 127 4.90 5.31 8.44
CA GLY A 127 5.89 5.15 9.49
C GLY A 127 6.28 6.48 10.14
N ARG A 128 6.90 6.43 11.32
CA ARG A 128 7.48 7.63 11.96
C ARG A 128 8.75 8.08 11.26
N ASN A 129 9.42 7.16 10.60
CA ASN A 129 10.53 7.42 9.69
C ASN A 129 10.51 6.39 8.56
N ALA A 130 11.27 6.65 7.49
CA ALA A 130 11.26 5.81 6.30
C ALA A 130 11.96 4.45 6.49
N GLU A 131 12.84 4.31 7.47
CA GLU A 131 13.67 3.13 7.69
C GLU A 131 13.33 2.38 8.99
N GLY A 132 12.38 2.91 9.76
CA GLY A 132 11.90 2.32 11.00
C GLY A 132 10.72 1.37 10.80
N PRO A 133 10.09 0.97 11.90
CA PRO A 133 8.88 0.17 11.79
C PRO A 133 7.81 0.89 10.95
N ILE A 134 7.22 0.14 10.02
CA ILE A 134 6.20 0.65 9.09
C ILE A 134 4.95 -0.22 9.13
N THR A 135 3.82 0.39 8.83
CA THR A 135 2.53 -0.29 8.67
C THR A 135 2.03 -0.16 7.23
N ILE A 136 1.82 -1.28 6.57
CA ILE A 136 1.23 -1.33 5.23
C ILE A 136 -0.25 -1.02 5.34
N PHE A 137 -0.75 -0.05 4.58
CA PHE A 137 -2.17 0.28 4.51
C PHE A 137 -2.79 -0.01 3.14
N ASP A 138 -1.99 -0.10 2.08
CA ASP A 138 -2.41 -0.59 0.78
C ASP A 138 -1.40 -1.57 0.18
N GLY A 139 -1.87 -2.46 -0.71
CA GLY A 139 -1.06 -3.54 -1.26
C GLY A 139 -0.88 -4.73 -0.31
N LEU A 140 -1.73 -4.88 0.72
CA LEU A 140 -1.62 -5.94 1.72
C LEU A 140 -1.63 -7.36 1.13
N HIS A 141 -2.41 -7.63 0.07
CA HIS A 141 -2.41 -8.93 -0.59
C HIS A 141 -1.07 -9.19 -1.30
N ARG A 142 -0.51 -8.16 -1.95
CA ARG A 142 0.83 -8.24 -2.56
C ARG A 142 1.90 -8.53 -1.52
N MET A 143 1.86 -7.84 -0.39
CA MET A 143 2.80 -8.06 0.70
C MET A 143 2.63 -9.43 1.37
N ALA A 144 1.40 -9.92 1.50
CA ALA A 144 1.15 -11.28 1.99
C ALA A 144 1.72 -12.34 1.04
N ALA A 145 1.59 -12.14 -0.27
CA ALA A 145 2.18 -13.01 -1.28
C ALA A 145 3.73 -12.95 -1.27
N TRP A 146 4.31 -11.76 -1.09
CA TRP A 146 5.76 -11.62 -0.92
C TRP A 146 6.28 -12.43 0.27
N VAL A 147 5.61 -12.38 1.42
CA VAL A 147 5.96 -13.23 2.58
C VAL A 147 5.84 -14.72 2.26
N ALA A 148 4.82 -15.12 1.50
CA ALA A 148 4.69 -16.50 1.05
C ALA A 148 5.86 -16.94 0.15
N HIS A 149 6.32 -16.05 -0.75
CA HIS A 149 7.51 -16.28 -1.57
C HIS A 149 8.76 -16.46 -0.71
N LEU A 150 8.98 -15.59 0.29
CA LEU A 150 10.11 -15.72 1.22
C LEU A 150 10.08 -17.06 1.95
N ASN A 151 8.91 -17.49 2.43
CA ASN A 151 8.72 -18.79 3.10
C ASN A 151 8.97 -19.99 2.16
N ALA A 152 8.81 -19.78 0.85
CA ALA A 152 9.12 -20.77 -0.19
C ALA A 152 10.59 -20.70 -0.67
N GLY A 153 11.45 -19.90 -0.01
CA GLY A 153 12.86 -19.73 -0.35
C GLY A 153 13.13 -18.79 -1.53
N ARG A 154 12.12 -18.03 -1.98
CA ARG A 154 12.29 -17.01 -3.04
C ARG A 154 12.66 -15.68 -2.40
N GLU A 155 13.93 -15.36 -2.35
CA GLU A 155 14.42 -14.11 -1.76
C GLU A 155 14.60 -13.03 -2.82
N TYR A 156 13.80 -11.97 -2.72
CA TYR A 156 13.94 -10.75 -3.50
C TYR A 156 13.46 -9.55 -2.68
N ALA A 157 13.93 -8.38 -3.05
CA ALA A 157 13.53 -7.14 -2.40
C ALA A 157 12.37 -6.48 -3.16
N VAL A 158 11.47 -5.85 -2.43
CA VAL A 158 10.39 -5.03 -3.01
C VAL A 158 10.59 -3.57 -2.68
N THR A 159 10.13 -2.69 -3.56
CA THR A 159 10.09 -1.25 -3.31
C THR A 159 8.69 -0.86 -2.91
N ILE A 160 8.58 -0.13 -1.82
CA ILE A 160 7.34 0.40 -1.28
C ILE A 160 7.43 1.91 -1.13
N THR A 161 6.28 2.57 -1.03
CA THR A 161 6.22 4.00 -0.74
C THR A 161 5.74 4.21 0.70
N VAL A 162 6.51 4.95 1.48
CA VAL A 162 6.26 5.23 2.90
C VAL A 162 5.89 6.69 3.08
N ALA A 163 4.71 6.96 3.65
CA ALA A 163 4.35 8.26 4.20
C ALA A 163 5.02 8.41 5.58
N VAL A 164 5.90 9.39 5.72
CA VAL A 164 6.56 9.69 7.00
C VAL A 164 5.73 10.72 7.74
N THR A 165 5.19 10.34 8.91
CA THR A 165 4.40 11.22 9.76
C THR A 165 4.99 11.27 11.17
N PRO A 166 5.09 12.44 11.79
CA PRO A 166 5.52 12.56 13.19
C PRO A 166 4.50 11.95 14.14
N GLU A 167 3.22 12.05 13.79
CA GLU A 167 2.09 11.50 14.53
C GLU A 167 1.38 10.46 13.67
N ILE A 168 1.44 9.21 14.07
CA ILE A 168 0.73 8.11 13.41
C ILE A 168 -0.63 7.96 14.09
N ALA A 169 -1.70 7.89 13.29
CA ALA A 169 -3.03 7.64 13.82
C ALA A 169 -3.06 6.34 14.65
N PRO A 170 -3.81 6.26 15.75
CA PRO A 170 -3.81 5.10 16.66
C PRO A 170 -3.99 3.75 15.99
N GLN A 171 -4.76 3.69 14.91
CA GLN A 171 -4.96 2.46 14.14
C GLN A 171 -3.69 1.94 13.42
N PHE A 172 -2.66 2.77 13.33
CA PHE A 172 -1.35 2.43 12.77
C PHE A 172 -0.29 2.26 13.84
N GLU A 173 -0.59 2.65 15.08
CA GLU A 173 0.38 2.51 16.17
C GLU A 173 0.68 1.04 16.42
N MET A 174 1.94 0.77 16.63
CA MET A 174 2.37 -0.52 17.12
C MET A 174 2.05 -0.59 18.61
N PRO A 175 1.47 -1.68 19.11
CA PRO A 175 1.47 -1.91 20.55
C PRO A 175 2.91 -1.87 21.05
N PRO A 176 3.15 -1.32 22.23
CA PRO A 176 4.48 -1.25 22.85
C PRO A 176 5.16 -2.62 22.93
#